data_fb2f5a27ab83ff2b0622f9cf678ea87d
#
_entry.id   fb2f5a27ab83ff2b0622f9cf678ea87d
#
_cell.length_a   1.000
_cell.length_b   1.000
_cell.length_c   1.000
_cell.angle_alpha   90.00
_cell.angle_beta   90.00
_cell.angle_gamma   90.00
#
_symmetry.space_group_name_H-M   'P 1'
#
loop_
_entity.id
_entity.type
_entity.pdbx_description
1 polymer ?
#
loop_
_entity_poly.entity_id
_entity_poly.type
_entity_poly.pdbx_seq_one_letter_code
_entity_poly.pdbx_strand_id
1 'polypeptide(L)'
;MKSIRLDGKSLSRDQLVMVAHGAKVELDAAALRDVARAADFLAEQVRREEPIYGVSTGFGSNADKLLGAHPLRDDLPGAQRSGRSLHEELQYNLIVTHAVCVGEPLAADVVRAMLCIRVNTLLKGHSGIRVQTLQALTDLLNAGVVPVVPALGSVGASGDLAPLSHLAIVLLGGGEAFVDGERMPGAQALARAGLQPVSLSYKEGLALNNGTAQMLASGVLALHRLDKLLDTADLAAAMTLDAFAGRLGAFAEDVHALRPHPGQVRTAAHLRALLQGSTLADIPYHLVPRFRPWLPSS
;
A
#
# COMPACT_ATOMS: atom_id res chain seq x y z
N MET A 1 11.11 18.44 -2.98
CA MET A 1 11.34 17.03 -3.37
C MET A 1 10.70 16.79 -4.73
N LYS A 2 11.36 15.98 -5.59
CA LYS A 2 10.81 15.64 -6.90
C LYS A 2 9.58 14.73 -6.68
N SER A 3 8.45 15.03 -7.33
CA SER A 3 7.25 14.18 -7.27
C SER A 3 7.45 12.86 -8.00
N ILE A 4 6.76 11.81 -7.57
CA ILE A 4 6.74 10.50 -8.22
C ILE A 4 5.55 10.47 -9.19
N ARG A 5 5.82 10.26 -10.48
CA ARG A 5 4.78 10.12 -11.50
C ARG A 5 4.18 8.72 -11.44
N LEU A 6 2.86 8.65 -11.30
CA LEU A 6 2.08 7.43 -11.33
C LEU A 6 1.38 7.28 -12.68
N ASP A 7 1.51 6.12 -13.32
CA ASP A 7 0.97 5.81 -14.64
C ASP A 7 0.13 4.51 -14.67
N GLY A 8 -0.06 3.89 -13.51
CA GLY A 8 -0.73 2.60 -13.37
C GLY A 8 0.12 1.39 -13.75
N LYS A 9 1.39 1.55 -14.14
CA LYS A 9 2.22 0.47 -14.72
C LYS A 9 3.63 0.38 -14.15
N SER A 10 4.31 1.52 -13.95
CA SER A 10 5.75 1.57 -13.74
C SER A 10 6.18 1.87 -12.29
N LEU A 11 5.25 1.92 -11.34
CA LEU A 11 5.58 2.17 -9.92
C LEU A 11 6.52 1.08 -9.39
N SER A 12 7.77 1.48 -9.07
CA SER A 12 8.76 0.58 -8.47
C SER A 12 8.62 0.50 -6.96
N ARG A 13 9.26 -0.53 -6.37
CA ARG A 13 9.33 -0.71 -4.91
C ARG A 13 9.97 0.52 -4.23
N ASP A 14 11.07 1.02 -4.76
CA ASP A 14 11.79 2.15 -4.16
C ASP A 14 10.97 3.44 -4.25
N GLN A 15 10.28 3.68 -5.36
CA GLN A 15 9.36 4.80 -5.49
C GLN A 15 8.21 4.72 -4.47
N LEU A 16 7.63 3.52 -4.26
CA LEU A 16 6.59 3.33 -3.24
C LEU A 16 7.11 3.65 -1.84
N VAL A 17 8.33 3.19 -1.52
CA VAL A 17 8.99 3.51 -0.24
C VAL A 17 9.20 5.02 -0.09
N MET A 18 9.61 5.73 -1.15
CA MET A 18 9.73 7.19 -1.12
C MET A 18 8.39 7.88 -0.81
N VAL A 19 7.28 7.41 -1.42
CA VAL A 19 5.94 7.94 -1.14
C VAL A 19 5.48 7.62 0.28
N ALA A 20 5.75 6.43 0.77
CA ALA A 20 5.50 6.04 2.15
C ALA A 20 6.17 7.00 3.15
N HIS A 21 7.36 7.49 2.83
CA HIS A 21 8.14 8.43 3.65
C HIS A 21 7.93 9.91 3.29
N GLY A 22 6.86 10.26 2.58
CA GLY A 22 6.43 11.65 2.40
C GLY A 22 6.62 12.24 1.02
N ALA A 23 7.17 11.52 0.02
CA ALA A 23 7.21 12.02 -1.33
C ALA A 23 5.79 12.25 -1.87
N LYS A 24 5.62 13.31 -2.66
CA LYS A 24 4.37 13.61 -3.36
C LYS A 24 4.27 12.82 -4.66
N VAL A 25 3.06 12.69 -5.18
CA VAL A 25 2.78 11.98 -6.43
C VAL A 25 2.12 12.91 -7.44
N GLU A 26 2.33 12.61 -8.73
CA GLU A 26 1.67 13.26 -9.85
C GLU A 26 1.03 12.20 -10.74
N LEU A 27 -0.17 12.48 -11.25
CA LEU A 27 -0.88 11.56 -12.11
C LEU A 27 -0.50 11.77 -13.58
N ASP A 28 -0.24 10.67 -14.27
CA ASP A 28 0.04 10.70 -15.71
C ASP A 28 -1.17 11.14 -16.51
N ALA A 29 -1.02 12.13 -17.37
CA ALA A 29 -2.12 12.67 -18.16
C ALA A 29 -2.71 11.67 -19.17
N ALA A 30 -1.91 10.73 -19.70
CA ALA A 30 -2.42 9.69 -20.59
C ALA A 30 -3.26 8.66 -19.81
N ALA A 31 -2.78 8.24 -18.65
CA ALA A 31 -3.51 7.35 -17.76
C ALA A 31 -4.84 7.98 -17.29
N LEU A 32 -4.86 9.29 -17.00
CA LEU A 32 -6.10 10.00 -16.65
C LEU A 32 -7.12 9.99 -17.79
N ARG A 33 -6.69 10.07 -19.06
CA ARG A 33 -7.61 9.93 -20.19
C ARG A 33 -8.24 8.53 -20.28
N ASP A 34 -7.47 7.49 -19.93
CA ASP A 34 -7.98 6.13 -19.89
C ASP A 34 -8.99 5.94 -18.75
N VAL A 35 -8.74 6.54 -17.58
CA VAL A 35 -9.68 6.59 -16.45
C VAL A 35 -10.97 7.30 -16.87
N ALA A 36 -10.89 8.47 -17.52
CA ALA A 36 -12.05 9.21 -17.99
C ALA A 36 -12.90 8.38 -18.95
N ARG A 37 -12.27 7.75 -19.97
CA ARG A 37 -12.98 6.87 -20.91
C ARG A 37 -13.73 5.71 -20.24
N ALA A 38 -13.10 5.10 -19.23
CA ALA A 38 -13.73 4.02 -18.48
C ALA A 38 -14.93 4.50 -17.64
N ALA A 39 -14.82 5.69 -17.05
CA ALA A 39 -15.90 6.31 -16.29
C ALA A 39 -17.08 6.68 -17.21
N ASP A 40 -16.80 7.28 -18.38
CA ASP A 40 -17.81 7.64 -19.38
C ASP A 40 -18.53 6.40 -19.93
N PHE A 41 -17.77 5.34 -20.23
CA PHE A 41 -18.34 4.07 -20.65
C PHE A 41 -19.30 3.50 -19.60
N LEU A 42 -18.87 3.50 -18.32
CA LEU A 42 -19.71 3.00 -17.24
C LEU A 42 -21.00 3.83 -17.09
N ALA A 43 -20.89 5.16 -17.15
CA ALA A 43 -22.04 6.06 -17.08
C ALA A 43 -23.04 5.81 -18.24
N GLU A 44 -22.54 5.48 -19.43
CA GLU A 44 -23.40 5.12 -20.57
C GLU A 44 -24.11 3.78 -20.34
N GLN A 45 -23.43 2.77 -19.80
CA GLN A 45 -24.05 1.47 -19.50
C GLN A 45 -25.16 1.62 -18.43
N VAL A 46 -24.95 2.46 -17.42
CA VAL A 46 -25.96 2.77 -16.41
C VAL A 46 -27.20 3.42 -17.05
N ARG A 47 -27.00 4.35 -17.99
CA ARG A 47 -28.13 4.98 -18.72
C ARG A 47 -28.93 4.00 -19.59
N ARG A 48 -28.28 2.91 -20.05
CA ARG A 48 -28.95 1.84 -20.82
C ARG A 48 -29.65 0.82 -19.93
N GLU A 49 -29.60 1.00 -18.61
CA GLU A 49 -30.19 0.09 -17.62
C GLU A 49 -29.65 -1.35 -17.70
N GLU A 50 -28.41 -1.53 -18.21
CA GLU A 50 -27.77 -2.83 -18.27
C GLU A 50 -27.47 -3.34 -16.84
N PRO A 51 -27.78 -4.62 -16.55
CA PRO A 51 -27.52 -5.20 -15.25
C PRO A 51 -26.01 -5.44 -15.07
N ILE A 52 -25.34 -4.57 -14.31
CA ILE A 52 -23.91 -4.67 -14.03
C ILE A 52 -23.74 -4.83 -12.53
N TYR A 53 -23.05 -5.91 -12.11
CA TYR A 53 -22.77 -6.20 -10.70
C TYR A 53 -22.13 -5.01 -9.98
N GLY A 54 -22.74 -4.60 -8.89
CA GLY A 54 -22.25 -3.51 -8.04
C GLY A 54 -22.29 -2.12 -8.68
N VAL A 55 -22.99 -1.98 -9.81
CA VAL A 55 -23.25 -0.72 -10.51
C VAL A 55 -24.74 -0.46 -10.56
N SER A 56 -25.49 -1.27 -11.31
CA SER A 56 -26.95 -1.25 -11.42
C SER A 56 -27.61 -2.39 -10.64
N THR A 57 -26.84 -3.25 -10.00
CA THR A 57 -27.32 -4.27 -9.05
C THR A 57 -26.69 -4.05 -7.67
N GLY A 58 -27.22 -4.72 -6.64
CA GLY A 58 -26.60 -4.79 -5.33
C GLY A 58 -25.33 -5.63 -5.30
N PHE A 59 -24.80 -5.86 -4.10
CA PHE A 59 -23.56 -6.61 -3.85
C PHE A 59 -23.85 -7.94 -3.13
N GLY A 60 -23.01 -8.95 -3.30
CA GLY A 60 -23.09 -10.21 -2.59
C GLY A 60 -24.46 -10.88 -2.75
N SER A 61 -25.18 -11.14 -1.67
CA SER A 61 -26.50 -11.74 -1.67
C SER A 61 -27.61 -10.90 -2.32
N ASN A 62 -27.31 -9.65 -2.68
CA ASN A 62 -28.23 -8.76 -3.39
C ASN A 62 -27.81 -8.53 -4.85
N ALA A 63 -26.91 -9.34 -5.39
CA ALA A 63 -26.37 -9.19 -6.74
C ALA A 63 -27.45 -9.32 -7.86
N ASP A 64 -28.54 -10.03 -7.58
CA ASP A 64 -29.68 -10.24 -8.45
C ASP A 64 -30.76 -9.12 -8.36
N LYS A 65 -30.63 -8.22 -7.38
CA LYS A 65 -31.55 -7.11 -7.21
C LYS A 65 -31.13 -5.93 -8.06
N LEU A 66 -31.86 -5.67 -9.15
CA LEU A 66 -31.71 -4.47 -9.95
C LEU A 66 -32.03 -3.23 -9.11
N LEU A 67 -31.08 -2.32 -9.06
CA LEU A 67 -31.26 -0.99 -8.51
C LEU A 67 -31.82 -0.14 -9.64
N GLY A 68 -33.15 -0.13 -9.77
CA GLY A 68 -33.81 0.65 -10.82
C GLY A 68 -33.37 2.11 -10.78
N ALA A 69 -33.46 2.79 -11.93
CA ALA A 69 -33.29 4.24 -12.06
C ALA A 69 -34.39 5.04 -11.32
N HIS A 70 -35.23 4.35 -10.56
CA HIS A 70 -36.24 5.00 -9.75
C HIS A 70 -35.61 5.76 -8.60
N PRO A 71 -35.98 7.02 -8.36
CA PRO A 71 -35.70 7.69 -7.11
C PRO A 71 -36.14 6.76 -5.98
N LEU A 72 -35.38 6.72 -4.89
CA LEU A 72 -35.75 5.99 -3.67
C LEU A 72 -37.26 6.21 -3.46
N ARG A 73 -38.00 5.11 -3.35
CA ARG A 73 -39.41 5.26 -2.98
C ARG A 73 -39.41 6.02 -1.66
N ASP A 74 -40.07 7.17 -1.66
CA ASP A 74 -40.18 8.09 -0.53
C ASP A 74 -40.78 7.41 0.73
N ASP A 75 -41.30 6.19 0.56
CA ASP A 75 -41.93 5.37 1.59
C ASP A 75 -40.95 4.43 2.36
N LEU A 76 -39.68 4.38 1.98
CA LEU A 76 -38.71 3.57 2.74
C LEU A 76 -38.21 4.31 3.97
N PRO A 77 -38.27 3.68 5.18
CA PRO A 77 -37.76 4.29 6.39
C PRO A 77 -36.27 4.61 6.25
N GLY A 78 -35.90 5.88 6.24
CA GLY A 78 -34.51 6.35 6.13
C GLY A 78 -34.13 7.03 4.82
N ALA A 79 -34.91 6.89 3.75
CA ALA A 79 -34.65 7.48 2.43
C ALA A 79 -34.58 9.01 2.41
N GLN A 80 -35.32 9.67 3.30
CA GLN A 80 -35.47 11.13 3.32
C GLN A 80 -34.40 11.88 4.11
N ARG A 81 -33.45 11.21 4.77
CA ARG A 81 -32.53 11.87 5.71
C ARG A 81 -31.19 12.31 5.12
N SER A 82 -30.72 11.71 4.02
CA SER A 82 -29.34 11.94 3.55
C SER A 82 -29.23 12.95 2.40
N GLY A 83 -30.31 13.20 1.66
CA GLY A 83 -30.30 14.02 0.44
C GLY A 83 -29.49 13.39 -0.71
N ARG A 84 -29.07 12.12 -0.59
CA ARG A 84 -28.33 11.38 -1.61
C ARG A 84 -29.27 10.63 -2.55
N SER A 85 -28.83 10.44 -3.80
CA SER A 85 -29.48 9.48 -4.70
C SER A 85 -29.30 8.04 -4.18
N LEU A 86 -30.13 7.10 -4.66
CA LEU A 86 -30.01 5.68 -4.30
C LEU A 86 -28.61 5.13 -4.56
N HIS A 87 -28.01 5.48 -5.68
CA HIS A 87 -26.67 5.04 -6.05
C HIS A 87 -25.60 5.60 -5.11
N GLU A 88 -25.68 6.88 -4.76
CA GLU A 88 -24.77 7.50 -3.79
C GLU A 88 -24.91 6.88 -2.41
N GLU A 89 -26.13 6.61 -1.96
CA GLU A 89 -26.40 5.97 -0.68
C GLU A 89 -25.83 4.55 -0.61
N LEU A 90 -25.96 3.78 -1.68
CA LEU A 90 -25.38 2.43 -1.76
C LEU A 90 -23.86 2.45 -1.71
N GLN A 91 -23.21 3.37 -2.43
CA GLN A 91 -21.74 3.48 -2.38
C GLN A 91 -21.27 3.95 -0.99
N TYR A 92 -21.99 4.89 -0.38
CA TYR A 92 -21.72 5.34 0.99
C TYR A 92 -21.87 4.20 1.99
N ASN A 93 -22.99 3.48 1.95
CA ASN A 93 -23.29 2.37 2.85
C ASN A 93 -22.27 1.22 2.67
N LEU A 94 -21.82 0.96 1.44
CA LEU A 94 -20.78 -0.02 1.18
C LEU A 94 -19.49 0.33 1.96
N ILE A 95 -19.08 1.58 1.92
CA ILE A 95 -17.87 2.02 2.64
C ILE A 95 -18.08 1.96 4.16
N VAL A 96 -19.18 2.51 4.67
CA VAL A 96 -19.45 2.57 6.11
C VAL A 96 -19.58 1.18 6.72
N THR A 97 -20.29 0.27 6.07
CA THR A 97 -20.49 -1.10 6.58
C THR A 97 -19.24 -1.97 6.54
N HIS A 98 -18.25 -1.60 5.73
CA HIS A 98 -16.97 -2.31 5.64
C HIS A 98 -15.84 -1.66 6.46
N ALA A 99 -16.01 -0.43 6.94
CA ALA A 99 -15.03 0.24 7.82
C ALA A 99 -15.12 -0.29 9.26
N VAL A 100 -14.80 -1.56 9.46
CA VAL A 100 -15.02 -2.32 10.69
C VAL A 100 -13.73 -2.90 11.30
N CYS A 101 -12.56 -2.41 10.87
CA CYS A 101 -11.29 -2.80 11.48
C CYS A 101 -11.21 -2.38 12.94
N VAL A 102 -10.44 -3.13 13.73
CA VAL A 102 -10.22 -2.91 15.17
C VAL A 102 -8.72 -2.92 15.50
N GLY A 103 -8.36 -2.53 16.70
CA GLY A 103 -6.99 -2.50 17.20
C GLY A 103 -6.29 -1.16 16.97
N GLU A 104 -4.98 -1.16 17.18
CA GLU A 104 -4.16 0.04 17.02
C GLU A 104 -4.07 0.47 15.55
N PRO A 105 -3.91 1.77 15.27
CA PRO A 105 -3.71 2.26 13.92
C PRO A 105 -2.47 1.66 13.25
N LEU A 106 -2.56 1.37 11.97
CA LEU A 106 -1.39 1.09 11.14
C LEU A 106 -0.45 2.30 11.11
N ALA A 107 0.84 2.03 10.98
CA ALA A 107 1.85 3.09 10.86
C ALA A 107 1.61 3.96 9.61
N ALA A 108 1.93 5.23 9.71
CA ALA A 108 1.66 6.23 8.67
C ALA A 108 2.31 5.87 7.32
N ASP A 109 3.50 5.27 7.32
CA ASP A 109 4.19 4.81 6.11
C ASP A 109 3.39 3.73 5.38
N VAL A 110 2.79 2.78 6.12
CA VAL A 110 1.92 1.74 5.55
C VAL A 110 0.69 2.36 4.92
N VAL A 111 0.00 3.26 5.63
CA VAL A 111 -1.24 3.90 5.12
C VAL A 111 -0.96 4.76 3.89
N ARG A 112 0.15 5.52 3.87
CA ARG A 112 0.57 6.28 2.69
C ARG A 112 0.89 5.38 1.50
N ALA A 113 1.57 4.25 1.74
CA ALA A 113 1.82 3.25 0.71
C ALA A 113 0.51 2.64 0.17
N MET A 114 -0.46 2.33 1.05
CA MET A 114 -1.80 1.86 0.65
C MET A 114 -2.49 2.86 -0.28
N LEU A 115 -2.51 4.14 0.08
CA LEU A 115 -3.07 5.22 -0.75
C LEU A 115 -2.39 5.26 -2.12
N CYS A 116 -1.06 5.27 -2.16
CA CYS A 116 -0.28 5.29 -3.39
C CYS A 116 -0.59 4.09 -4.30
N ILE A 117 -0.60 2.87 -3.74
CA ILE A 117 -0.93 1.64 -4.48
C ILE A 117 -2.35 1.73 -5.01
N ARG A 118 -3.31 2.22 -4.21
CA ARG A 118 -4.70 2.36 -4.66
C ARG A 118 -4.82 3.32 -5.81
N VAL A 119 -4.23 4.51 -5.71
CA VAL A 119 -4.18 5.51 -6.79
C VAL A 119 -3.58 4.89 -8.05
N ASN A 120 -2.40 4.26 -7.94
CA ASN A 120 -1.73 3.64 -9.08
C ASN A 120 -2.55 2.51 -9.73
N THR A 121 -3.28 1.72 -8.93
CA THR A 121 -4.17 0.67 -9.44
C THR A 121 -5.34 1.25 -10.23
N LEU A 122 -5.95 2.31 -9.70
CA LEU A 122 -7.10 2.98 -10.34
C LEU A 122 -6.71 3.69 -11.65
N LEU A 123 -5.48 4.18 -11.75
CA LEU A 123 -4.92 4.78 -12.97
C LEU A 123 -4.84 3.83 -14.17
N LYS A 124 -5.00 2.52 -13.97
CA LYS A 124 -5.11 1.57 -15.10
C LYS A 124 -6.36 1.78 -15.96
N GLY A 125 -7.35 2.55 -15.51
CA GLY A 125 -8.55 2.87 -16.28
C GLY A 125 -9.52 1.69 -16.46
N HIS A 126 -9.53 0.69 -15.54
CA HIS A 126 -10.43 -0.47 -15.64
C HIS A 126 -11.50 -0.52 -14.55
N SER A 127 -11.51 0.45 -13.63
CA SER A 127 -12.41 0.44 -12.46
C SER A 127 -13.70 1.24 -12.66
N GLY A 128 -13.77 2.11 -13.67
CA GLY A 128 -14.88 3.01 -13.89
C GLY A 128 -14.98 4.14 -12.84
N ILE A 129 -13.92 4.40 -12.07
CA ILE A 129 -13.87 5.53 -11.14
C ILE A 129 -13.76 6.84 -11.91
N ARG A 130 -14.42 7.91 -11.42
CA ARG A 130 -14.29 9.24 -12.00
C ARG A 130 -12.91 9.85 -11.69
N VAL A 131 -12.41 10.66 -12.64
CA VAL A 131 -11.13 11.38 -12.48
C VAL A 131 -11.13 12.24 -11.22
N GLN A 132 -12.23 12.91 -10.92
CA GLN A 132 -12.36 13.76 -9.72
C GLN A 132 -12.20 12.98 -8.40
N THR A 133 -12.74 11.76 -8.31
CA THR A 133 -12.61 10.92 -7.12
C THR A 133 -11.19 10.39 -6.98
N LEU A 134 -10.55 10.01 -8.09
CA LEU A 134 -9.15 9.63 -8.12
C LEU A 134 -8.23 10.80 -7.73
N GLN A 135 -8.53 12.01 -8.22
CA GLN A 135 -7.79 13.22 -7.86
C GLN A 135 -7.92 13.51 -6.37
N ALA A 136 -9.13 13.45 -5.80
CA ALA A 136 -9.35 13.66 -4.37
C ALA A 136 -8.54 12.66 -3.49
N LEU A 137 -8.45 11.38 -3.91
CA LEU A 137 -7.61 10.39 -3.23
C LEU A 137 -6.12 10.76 -3.31
N THR A 138 -5.69 11.30 -4.45
CA THR A 138 -4.32 11.77 -4.68
C THR A 138 -4.02 13.02 -3.85
N ASP A 139 -4.95 13.96 -3.79
CA ASP A 139 -4.81 15.19 -3.03
C ASP A 139 -4.74 14.91 -1.52
N LEU A 140 -5.52 13.94 -1.03
CA LEU A 140 -5.46 13.45 0.35
C LEU A 140 -4.05 12.93 0.70
N LEU A 141 -3.45 12.10 -0.18
CA LEU A 141 -2.07 11.61 -0.02
C LEU A 141 -1.05 12.75 -0.03
N ASN A 142 -1.18 13.68 -0.99
CA ASN A 142 -0.23 14.79 -1.20
C ASN A 142 -0.33 15.87 -0.12
N ALA A 143 -1.50 16.05 0.48
CA ALA A 143 -1.72 16.96 1.60
C ALA A 143 -1.23 16.37 2.94
N GLY A 144 -0.77 15.13 2.97
CA GLY A 144 -0.29 14.49 4.19
C GLY A 144 -1.40 14.08 5.16
N VAL A 145 -2.64 14.01 4.70
CA VAL A 145 -3.75 13.45 5.47
C VAL A 145 -3.60 11.93 5.49
N VAL A 146 -3.40 11.36 6.67
CA VAL A 146 -3.19 9.92 6.87
C VAL A 146 -4.41 9.33 7.57
N PRO A 147 -5.33 8.64 6.87
CA PRO A 147 -6.48 7.99 7.48
C PRO A 147 -6.10 7.05 8.62
N VAL A 148 -6.89 7.05 9.68
CA VAL A 148 -6.76 6.07 10.76
C VAL A 148 -7.30 4.73 10.27
N VAL A 149 -6.41 3.78 10.05
CA VAL A 149 -6.74 2.42 9.64
C VAL A 149 -6.32 1.47 10.75
N PRO A 150 -7.25 0.90 11.52
CA PRO A 150 -6.89 -0.09 12.54
C PRO A 150 -6.28 -1.35 11.91
N ALA A 151 -5.33 -1.97 12.62
CA ALA A 151 -4.47 -3.01 12.04
C ALA A 151 -5.16 -4.35 11.78
N LEU A 152 -6.27 -4.65 12.47
CA LEU A 152 -6.95 -5.93 12.42
C LEU A 152 -8.29 -5.81 11.69
N GLY A 153 -8.40 -6.38 10.48
CA GLY A 153 -9.64 -6.29 9.70
C GLY A 153 -9.57 -6.85 8.30
N SER A 154 -8.39 -6.95 7.68
CA SER A 154 -8.29 -7.63 6.38
C SER A 154 -8.39 -9.14 6.57
N VAL A 155 -9.22 -9.78 5.74
CA VAL A 155 -9.29 -11.26 5.64
C VAL A 155 -8.66 -11.78 4.33
N GLY A 156 -8.24 -10.88 3.44
CA GLY A 156 -7.54 -11.20 2.20
C GLY A 156 -8.33 -12.03 1.19
N ALA A 157 -9.64 -12.22 1.36
CA ALA A 157 -10.44 -13.15 0.56
C ALA A 157 -10.69 -12.63 -0.87
N SER A 158 -11.18 -11.39 -1.02
CA SER A 158 -11.32 -10.68 -2.30
C SER A 158 -10.61 -9.33 -2.29
N GLY A 159 -9.71 -9.15 -1.35
CA GLY A 159 -8.92 -7.97 -1.10
C GLY A 159 -9.06 -7.48 0.34
N ASP A 160 -8.51 -6.30 0.57
CA ASP A 160 -8.43 -5.65 1.88
C ASP A 160 -9.63 -4.71 2.09
N LEU A 161 -10.88 -5.21 1.96
CA LEU A 161 -12.08 -4.37 1.93
C LEU A 161 -12.20 -3.47 3.15
N ALA A 162 -12.05 -4.02 4.35
CA ALA A 162 -12.21 -3.27 5.57
C ALA A 162 -11.12 -2.18 5.74
N PRO A 163 -9.81 -2.46 5.63
CA PRO A 163 -8.78 -1.42 5.67
C PRO A 163 -8.96 -0.34 4.60
N LEU A 164 -9.28 -0.72 3.37
CA LEU A 164 -9.50 0.23 2.29
C LEU A 164 -10.78 1.06 2.48
N SER A 165 -11.78 0.53 3.17
CA SER A 165 -12.95 1.31 3.57
C SER A 165 -12.61 2.38 4.61
N HIS A 166 -11.65 2.11 5.52
CA HIS A 166 -11.11 3.15 6.42
C HIS A 166 -10.35 4.25 5.68
N LEU A 167 -9.69 3.95 4.56
CA LEU A 167 -9.15 5.00 3.68
C LEU A 167 -10.27 5.82 3.03
N ALA A 168 -11.24 5.12 2.46
CA ALA A 168 -12.30 5.73 1.68
C ALA A 168 -13.26 6.58 2.52
N ILE A 169 -13.56 6.17 3.77
CA ILE A 169 -14.49 6.89 4.63
C ILE A 169 -14.01 8.31 4.94
N VAL A 170 -12.68 8.54 5.00
CA VAL A 170 -12.10 9.87 5.21
C VAL A 170 -12.36 10.78 4.01
N LEU A 171 -12.32 10.26 2.77
CA LEU A 171 -12.72 11.02 1.57
C LEU A 171 -14.17 11.50 1.64
N LEU A 172 -15.04 10.78 2.36
CA LEU A 172 -16.44 11.13 2.56
C LEU A 172 -16.67 12.09 3.74
N GLY A 173 -15.61 12.50 4.43
CA GLY A 173 -15.66 13.32 5.64
C GLY A 173 -15.96 12.54 6.93
N GLY A 174 -16.04 11.21 6.85
CA GLY A 174 -16.23 10.32 8.02
C GLY A 174 -14.90 9.83 8.59
N GLY A 175 -14.99 8.92 9.57
CA GLY A 175 -13.82 8.32 10.20
C GLY A 175 -12.91 9.32 10.87
N GLU A 176 -11.62 8.98 10.96
CA GLU A 176 -10.60 9.81 11.58
C GLU A 176 -9.31 9.79 10.72
N ALA A 177 -8.49 10.82 10.85
CA ALA A 177 -7.20 10.90 10.20
C ALA A 177 -6.17 11.64 11.06
N PHE A 178 -4.90 11.42 10.77
CA PHE A 178 -3.80 12.23 11.28
C PHE A 178 -3.45 13.32 10.27
N VAL A 179 -3.26 14.55 10.76
CA VAL A 179 -2.67 15.66 10.01
C VAL A 179 -1.59 16.27 10.90
N ASP A 180 -0.36 16.35 10.41
CA ASP A 180 0.82 16.82 11.16
C ASP A 180 1.01 16.08 12.51
N GLY A 181 0.67 14.79 12.55
CA GLY A 181 0.78 13.94 13.74
C GLY A 181 -0.40 14.06 14.73
N GLU A 182 -1.35 14.96 14.51
CA GLU A 182 -2.53 15.14 15.34
C GLU A 182 -3.72 14.32 14.80
N ARG A 183 -4.34 13.51 15.63
CA ARG A 183 -5.53 12.70 15.30
C ARG A 183 -6.80 13.53 15.44
N MET A 184 -7.64 13.52 14.43
CA MET A 184 -8.88 14.29 14.39
C MET A 184 -9.95 13.62 13.53
N PRO A 185 -11.25 14.01 13.66
CA PRO A 185 -12.32 13.57 12.77
C PRO A 185 -12.02 13.87 11.31
N GLY A 186 -12.42 12.96 10.39
CA GLY A 186 -12.11 13.05 8.96
C GLY A 186 -12.53 14.37 8.31
N ALA A 187 -13.72 14.90 8.64
CA ALA A 187 -14.17 16.20 8.14
C ALA A 187 -13.25 17.35 8.56
N GLN A 188 -12.74 17.34 9.80
CA GLN A 188 -11.79 18.34 10.29
C GLN A 188 -10.42 18.20 9.61
N ALA A 189 -9.97 16.96 9.41
CA ALA A 189 -8.72 16.67 8.72
C ALA A 189 -8.75 17.16 7.26
N LEU A 190 -9.84 16.92 6.54
CA LEU A 190 -10.03 17.46 5.19
C LEU A 190 -10.02 19.00 5.19
N ALA A 191 -10.81 19.62 6.06
CA ALA A 191 -10.87 21.09 6.17
C ALA A 191 -9.51 21.71 6.48
N ARG A 192 -8.75 21.14 7.43
CA ARG A 192 -7.40 21.57 7.78
C ARG A 192 -6.43 21.46 6.61
N ALA A 193 -6.61 20.46 5.75
CA ALA A 193 -5.82 20.26 4.54
C ALA A 193 -6.32 21.08 3.33
N GLY A 194 -7.39 21.86 3.47
CA GLY A 194 -8.00 22.62 2.37
C GLY A 194 -8.76 21.74 1.36
N LEU A 195 -9.14 20.53 1.76
CA LEU A 195 -9.84 19.56 0.93
C LEU A 195 -11.35 19.54 1.28
N GLN A 196 -12.17 19.06 0.32
CA GLN A 196 -13.61 18.90 0.50
C GLN A 196 -14.00 17.42 0.45
N PRO A 197 -15.02 17.02 1.23
CA PRO A 197 -15.61 15.69 1.10
C PRO A 197 -16.12 15.41 -0.32
N VAL A 198 -16.03 14.15 -0.75
CA VAL A 198 -16.47 13.68 -2.06
C VAL A 198 -17.76 12.90 -1.94
N SER A 199 -18.73 13.14 -2.84
CA SER A 199 -19.85 12.23 -3.06
C SER A 199 -19.48 11.15 -4.06
N LEU A 200 -19.68 9.87 -3.71
CA LEU A 200 -19.38 8.73 -4.57
C LEU A 200 -20.50 8.52 -5.61
N SER A 201 -20.12 8.14 -6.81
CA SER A 201 -21.03 7.74 -7.87
C SER A 201 -20.96 6.22 -8.11
N TYR A 202 -21.56 5.76 -9.20
CA TYR A 202 -21.65 4.34 -9.56
C TYR A 202 -20.34 3.61 -9.40
N LYS A 203 -20.35 2.45 -8.67
CA LYS A 203 -19.20 1.55 -8.47
C LYS A 203 -18.00 2.16 -7.70
N GLU A 204 -17.99 3.44 -7.37
CA GLU A 204 -16.82 4.08 -6.75
C GLU A 204 -16.52 3.56 -5.35
N GLY A 205 -17.54 3.18 -4.58
CA GLY A 205 -17.33 2.49 -3.29
C GLY A 205 -16.53 1.21 -3.48
N LEU A 206 -16.98 0.34 -4.41
CA LEU A 206 -16.27 -0.90 -4.73
C LEU A 206 -14.90 -0.62 -5.36
N ALA A 207 -14.78 0.38 -6.21
CA ALA A 207 -13.51 0.79 -6.79
C ALA A 207 -12.52 1.29 -5.72
N LEU A 208 -12.98 1.88 -4.63
CA LEU A 208 -12.12 2.35 -3.54
C LEU A 208 -11.73 1.24 -2.56
N ASN A 209 -12.63 0.31 -2.22
CA ASN A 209 -12.36 -0.64 -1.15
C ASN A 209 -11.97 -2.05 -1.61
N ASN A 210 -12.20 -2.44 -2.87
CA ASN A 210 -11.85 -3.78 -3.34
C ASN A 210 -10.50 -3.83 -4.04
N GLY A 211 -9.51 -4.39 -3.36
CA GLY A 211 -8.14 -4.57 -3.85
C GLY A 211 -7.20 -5.00 -2.72
N THR A 212 -5.94 -5.25 -3.07
CA THR A 212 -4.91 -5.82 -2.18
C THR A 212 -3.88 -4.78 -1.73
N ALA A 213 -4.30 -3.51 -1.59
CA ALA A 213 -3.34 -2.42 -1.35
C ALA A 213 -2.71 -2.46 0.04
N GLN A 214 -3.44 -2.88 1.08
CA GLN A 214 -2.89 -3.00 2.43
C GLN A 214 -1.88 -4.15 2.52
N MET A 215 -2.24 -5.31 1.99
CA MET A 215 -1.36 -6.49 1.96
C MET A 215 -0.07 -6.19 1.19
N LEU A 216 -0.18 -5.54 0.01
CA LEU A 216 0.96 -5.17 -0.82
C LEU A 216 1.82 -4.08 -0.15
N ALA A 217 1.23 -3.06 0.47
CA ALA A 217 1.96 -2.01 1.18
C ALA A 217 2.81 -2.59 2.32
N SER A 218 2.18 -3.41 3.16
CA SER A 218 2.87 -4.09 4.27
C SER A 218 4.00 -4.99 3.77
N GLY A 219 3.75 -5.77 2.70
CA GLY A 219 4.74 -6.67 2.10
C GLY A 219 5.94 -5.92 1.53
N VAL A 220 5.73 -4.85 0.77
CA VAL A 220 6.82 -4.06 0.17
C VAL A 220 7.68 -3.39 1.24
N LEU A 221 7.06 -2.78 2.26
CA LEU A 221 7.81 -2.15 3.34
C LEU A 221 8.57 -3.17 4.20
N ALA A 222 7.98 -4.34 4.44
CA ALA A 222 8.66 -5.43 5.13
C ALA A 222 9.88 -5.94 4.33
N LEU A 223 9.75 -6.15 3.03
CA LEU A 223 10.85 -6.54 2.16
C LEU A 223 11.95 -5.48 2.10
N HIS A 224 11.60 -4.20 2.06
CA HIS A 224 12.59 -3.11 2.10
C HIS A 224 13.39 -3.11 3.41
N ARG A 225 12.73 -3.36 4.54
CA ARG A 225 13.41 -3.50 5.86
C ARG A 225 14.26 -4.76 5.91
N LEU A 226 13.79 -5.86 5.33
CA LEU A 226 14.51 -7.14 5.26
C LEU A 226 15.80 -7.02 4.44
N ASP A 227 15.78 -6.34 3.29
CA ASP A 227 16.99 -6.11 2.49
C ASP A 227 18.08 -5.40 3.32
N LYS A 228 17.71 -4.31 4.03
CA LYS A 228 18.66 -3.62 4.94
C LYS A 228 19.17 -4.49 6.07
N LEU A 229 18.31 -5.35 6.61
CA LEU A 229 18.71 -6.30 7.66
C LEU A 229 19.71 -7.32 7.13
N LEU A 230 19.52 -7.83 5.92
CA LEU A 230 20.46 -8.75 5.27
C LEU A 230 21.82 -8.10 5.02
N ASP A 231 21.85 -6.87 4.49
CA ASP A 231 23.10 -6.13 4.30
C ASP A 231 23.83 -5.89 5.65
N THR A 232 23.09 -5.60 6.71
CA THR A 232 23.63 -5.44 8.05
C THR A 232 24.18 -6.77 8.62
N ALA A 233 23.49 -7.88 8.35
CA ALA A 233 23.94 -9.22 8.74
C ALA A 233 25.24 -9.61 8.03
N ASP A 234 25.35 -9.33 6.73
CA ASP A 234 26.58 -9.56 5.96
C ASP A 234 27.74 -8.71 6.51
N LEU A 235 27.50 -7.44 6.87
CA LEU A 235 28.50 -6.57 7.49
C LEU A 235 28.97 -7.13 8.85
N ALA A 236 28.04 -7.55 9.71
CA ALA A 236 28.36 -8.15 11.01
C ALA A 236 29.14 -9.45 10.85
N ALA A 237 28.79 -10.27 9.85
CA ALA A 237 29.53 -11.48 9.51
C ALA A 237 30.96 -11.16 9.03
N ALA A 238 31.13 -10.15 8.16
CA ALA A 238 32.43 -9.70 7.68
C ALA A 238 33.33 -9.22 8.84
N MET A 239 32.77 -8.38 9.74
CA MET A 239 33.52 -7.93 10.95
C MET A 239 33.94 -9.10 11.83
N THR A 240 33.11 -10.12 11.99
CA THR A 240 33.41 -11.32 12.76
C THR A 240 34.51 -12.14 12.08
N LEU A 241 34.39 -12.35 10.77
CA LEU A 241 35.43 -13.09 9.99
C LEU A 241 36.78 -12.40 10.05
N ASP A 242 36.80 -11.08 9.95
CA ASP A 242 38.02 -10.28 10.02
C ASP A 242 38.67 -10.42 11.42
N ALA A 243 37.89 -10.18 12.48
CA ALA A 243 38.39 -10.28 13.87
C ALA A 243 38.87 -11.68 14.25
N PHE A 244 38.30 -12.74 13.70
CA PHE A 244 38.69 -14.13 13.96
C PHE A 244 39.69 -14.70 12.94
N ALA A 245 40.25 -13.88 12.06
CA ALA A 245 41.15 -14.31 10.99
C ALA A 245 40.52 -15.45 10.14
N GLY A 246 39.25 -15.26 9.79
CA GLY A 246 38.43 -16.25 9.08
C GLY A 246 38.94 -16.55 7.67
N ARG A 247 38.60 -17.72 7.14
CA ARG A 247 39.00 -18.18 5.80
C ARG A 247 38.04 -17.68 4.72
N LEU A 248 38.54 -16.91 3.77
CA LEU A 248 37.77 -16.37 2.65
C LEU A 248 37.47 -17.40 1.56
N GLY A 249 38.27 -18.48 1.47
CA GLY A 249 38.05 -19.54 0.49
C GLY A 249 36.68 -20.18 0.53
N ALA A 250 35.99 -20.17 1.69
CA ALA A 250 34.60 -20.63 1.79
C ALA A 250 33.60 -19.79 0.96
N PHE A 251 33.97 -18.56 0.64
CA PHE A 251 33.15 -17.62 -0.14
C PHE A 251 33.61 -17.52 -1.60
N ALA A 252 34.52 -18.38 -2.07
CA ALA A 252 35.04 -18.37 -3.42
C ALA A 252 33.92 -18.57 -4.46
N GLU A 253 34.05 -17.94 -5.61
CA GLU A 253 33.01 -17.93 -6.63
C GLU A 253 32.74 -19.32 -7.22
N ASP A 254 33.79 -20.08 -7.47
CA ASP A 254 33.75 -21.44 -7.97
C ASP A 254 33.05 -22.42 -7.02
N VAL A 255 33.22 -22.23 -5.69
CA VAL A 255 32.53 -23.03 -4.67
C VAL A 255 31.01 -22.79 -4.75
N HIS A 256 30.60 -21.53 -4.87
CA HIS A 256 29.17 -21.18 -4.95
C HIS A 256 28.57 -21.47 -6.33
N ALA A 257 29.39 -21.53 -7.39
CA ALA A 257 28.94 -21.92 -8.73
C ALA A 257 28.50 -23.39 -8.83
N LEU A 258 28.96 -24.26 -7.91
CA LEU A 258 28.54 -25.65 -7.85
C LEU A 258 27.05 -25.83 -7.53
N ARG A 259 26.46 -24.89 -6.77
CA ARG A 259 25.02 -24.79 -6.49
C ARG A 259 24.58 -23.33 -6.50
N PRO A 260 24.28 -22.76 -7.67
CA PRO A 260 24.17 -21.31 -7.86
C PRO A 260 22.81 -20.77 -7.42
N HIS A 261 22.52 -20.83 -6.12
CA HIS A 261 21.36 -20.16 -5.53
C HIS A 261 21.61 -18.64 -5.51
N PRO A 262 20.77 -17.81 -6.17
CA PRO A 262 21.07 -16.39 -6.37
C PRO A 262 21.35 -15.61 -5.08
N GLY A 263 20.62 -15.90 -4.00
CA GLY A 263 20.81 -15.25 -2.70
C GLY A 263 22.18 -15.60 -2.09
N GLN A 264 22.55 -16.87 -2.10
CA GLN A 264 23.83 -17.36 -1.58
C GLN A 264 25.02 -16.78 -2.36
N VAL A 265 24.94 -16.78 -3.69
CA VAL A 265 25.97 -16.19 -4.56
C VAL A 265 26.16 -14.70 -4.26
N ARG A 266 25.04 -13.96 -4.09
CA ARG A 266 25.06 -12.52 -3.75
C ARG A 266 25.74 -12.28 -2.40
N THR A 267 25.34 -13.00 -1.34
CA THR A 267 25.94 -12.88 -0.01
C THR A 267 27.44 -13.21 -0.02
N ALA A 268 27.84 -14.29 -0.71
CA ALA A 268 29.26 -14.63 -0.83
C ALA A 268 30.06 -13.53 -1.55
N ALA A 269 29.52 -12.97 -2.62
CA ALA A 269 30.14 -11.85 -3.34
C ALA A 269 30.24 -10.59 -2.45
N HIS A 270 29.20 -10.28 -1.68
CA HIS A 270 29.17 -9.14 -0.76
C HIS A 270 30.22 -9.30 0.36
N LEU A 271 30.32 -10.47 0.98
CA LEU A 271 31.34 -10.75 1.98
C LEU A 271 32.79 -10.64 1.42
N ARG A 272 33.05 -11.14 0.20
CA ARG A 272 34.32 -10.93 -0.47
C ARG A 272 34.65 -9.46 -0.68
N ALA A 273 33.66 -8.67 -1.09
CA ALA A 273 33.82 -7.22 -1.29
C ALA A 273 34.11 -6.48 0.03
N LEU A 274 33.38 -6.79 1.09
CA LEU A 274 33.57 -6.20 2.43
C LEU A 274 34.94 -6.52 3.03
N LEU A 275 35.47 -7.71 2.77
CA LEU A 275 36.75 -8.19 3.31
C LEU A 275 37.94 -7.94 2.35
N GLN A 276 37.70 -7.27 1.22
CA GLN A 276 38.77 -6.94 0.29
C GLN A 276 39.82 -6.05 0.95
N GLY A 277 41.10 -6.49 0.92
CA GLY A 277 42.21 -5.77 1.52
C GLY A 277 42.37 -5.99 3.04
N SER A 278 41.60 -6.89 3.63
CA SER A 278 41.84 -7.31 5.02
C SER A 278 43.25 -7.86 5.18
N THR A 279 43.93 -7.46 6.25
CA THR A 279 45.23 -7.98 6.63
C THR A 279 45.15 -9.11 7.67
N LEU A 280 43.93 -9.37 8.16
CA LEU A 280 43.64 -10.41 9.18
C LEU A 280 43.07 -11.68 8.57
N ALA A 281 42.21 -11.52 7.54
CA ALA A 281 41.63 -12.66 6.84
C ALA A 281 42.73 -13.49 6.14
N ASP A 282 42.55 -14.81 6.12
CA ASP A 282 43.47 -15.79 5.52
C ASP A 282 44.90 -15.82 6.11
N ILE A 283 45.14 -15.25 7.27
CA ILE A 283 46.40 -15.43 7.98
C ILE A 283 46.65 -16.92 8.14
N PRO A 284 47.91 -17.42 7.86
CA PRO A 284 48.25 -18.81 8.08
C PRO A 284 47.94 -19.27 9.51
N TYR A 285 47.34 -20.46 9.65
CA TYR A 285 46.82 -20.96 10.94
C TYR A 285 47.82 -20.90 12.08
N HIS A 286 49.11 -21.11 11.78
CA HIS A 286 50.21 -21.07 12.78
C HIS A 286 50.51 -19.64 13.26
N LEU A 287 50.06 -18.62 12.55
CA LEU A 287 50.22 -17.20 12.91
C LEU A 287 48.98 -16.61 13.59
N VAL A 288 47.87 -17.34 13.60
CA VAL A 288 46.63 -16.89 14.29
C VAL A 288 46.93 -16.90 15.81
N PRO A 289 46.78 -15.76 16.52
CA PRO A 289 46.90 -15.74 17.95
C PRO A 289 46.00 -16.81 18.58
N ARG A 290 46.54 -17.78 19.27
CA ARG A 290 45.72 -18.78 19.95
C ARG A 290 44.98 -18.06 21.07
N PHE A 291 43.68 -17.94 20.94
CA PHE A 291 42.80 -17.60 22.05
C PHE A 291 43.02 -18.68 23.14
N ARG A 292 43.70 -18.36 24.20
CA ARG A 292 43.69 -19.22 25.40
C ARG A 292 42.27 -19.08 25.98
N PRO A 293 41.47 -20.15 26.01
CA PRO A 293 40.21 -20.06 26.72
C PRO A 293 40.54 -19.67 28.17
N TRP A 294 39.80 -18.69 28.68
CA TRP A 294 39.85 -18.27 30.06
C TRP A 294 39.30 -19.44 30.93
N LEU A 295 40.13 -20.47 31.17
CA LEU A 295 39.86 -21.49 32.18
C LEU A 295 40.51 -20.96 33.45
N PRO A 296 39.74 -20.78 34.56
CA PRO A 296 40.36 -20.49 35.84
C PRO A 296 41.31 -21.65 36.18
N SER A 297 42.54 -21.30 36.50
CA SER A 297 43.52 -22.25 37.08
C SER A 297 42.90 -22.83 38.33
N SER A 298 42.65 -24.12 38.31
CA SER A 298 42.32 -24.94 39.48
C SER A 298 43.39 -24.84 40.52
#